data_21591e413b1417eaaf348be660ac0cca
#
_entry.id   21591e413b1417eaaf348be660ac0cca
#
_cell.length_a   1.000
_cell.length_b   1.000
_cell.length_c   1.000
_cell.angle_alpha   90.00
_cell.angle_beta   90.00
_cell.angle_gamma   90.00
#
_symmetry.space_group_name_H-M   'P 1'
#
loop_
_entity.id
_entity.type
_entity.pdbx_description
1 polymer ?
#
loop_
_entity_poly.entity_id
_entity_poly.type
_entity_poly.pdbx_seq_one_letter_code
_entity_poly.pdbx_strand_id
1 'polypeptide(L)'
;MYRTHTCGELRIENVGQKVTLAGWVQRSRKLGGMTFIDLRDRYGITQLVLEADADAALVETATSLGREYVIQATGEVVERQSKNPKMGTGDIEIRLEAINILNKSAVPPFTIEDESDGGEDLRAKFRYLDLRRNPLQKALALRHRLAHEVRNYLDAHNFMEIETPYLIKSTPEGARDFVVPSRMNPGQFYALPQSPQTFKQLLMVAGYDRYFQIVRCFRDEDLRADRQPEFTQIDCEMSFVEQEDVLNMFEGMMRTMFKNVLGVDIPDPMPRMSWYYAMDKYGSDKPDVRFGMTIHEITDKVKGKGFSVLEDAAYVGAIAVPGGAEYTRKQIDELTEWVKRPQVGAKGLIYIKLNADGSVKSSIDKFYSPNELKVIAEAVEAKTGDIVFVMSGDSNRKVQTMLGVLRIEMGNRLGLRDPKVFAPLWIVDFPLLEWSEEDGRFYAMHHPFTAPKPEHMNLFYSDKKEDLERVCANAYDFVLNGTELGGGSIRIHDAEVQKRMFEVLGIGPEEAEYKFGFIIHAFQYGAPPHGGLAFGFDRVCTLFAGKESIRDFIAFPKNNQGRDVMIDAPSKIDQTQLDELSLDLRPQQEK
;
A
#
# COMPACT_ATOMS: atom_id res chain seq x y z
N MET A 1 31.09 -14.26 -24.13
CA MET A 1 30.42 -13.59 -22.98
C MET A 1 31.20 -12.34 -22.64
N TYR A 2 30.56 -11.19 -22.35
CA TYR A 2 31.28 -9.92 -22.10
C TYR A 2 31.93 -9.84 -20.71
N ARG A 3 31.61 -10.75 -19.79
CA ARG A 3 32.18 -10.78 -18.44
C ARG A 3 32.28 -12.21 -17.92
N THR A 4 33.29 -12.46 -17.06
CA THR A 4 33.48 -13.71 -16.32
C THR A 4 32.77 -13.66 -14.96
N HIS A 5 32.74 -12.46 -14.33
CA HIS A 5 32.19 -12.22 -13.00
C HIS A 5 31.35 -10.92 -13.01
N THR A 6 30.45 -10.78 -12.02
CA THR A 6 29.74 -9.54 -11.75
C THR A 6 30.60 -8.59 -10.90
N CYS A 7 30.18 -7.29 -10.85
CA CYS A 7 30.90 -6.31 -10.02
C CYS A 7 30.63 -6.45 -8.51
N GLY A 8 29.86 -7.45 -8.08
CA GLY A 8 29.51 -7.66 -6.69
C GLY A 8 29.99 -8.98 -6.07
N GLU A 9 30.52 -9.91 -6.87
CA GLU A 9 30.75 -11.28 -6.38
C GLU A 9 32.19 -11.58 -5.94
N LEU A 10 33.17 -10.84 -6.42
CA LEU A 10 34.59 -11.08 -6.11
C LEU A 10 34.92 -10.79 -4.64
N ARG A 11 35.78 -11.64 -4.08
CA ARG A 11 36.22 -11.57 -2.68
C ARG A 11 37.73 -11.82 -2.60
N ILE A 12 38.30 -11.82 -1.38
CA ILE A 12 39.73 -12.01 -1.14
C ILE A 12 40.23 -13.37 -1.64
N GLU A 13 39.36 -14.39 -1.67
CA GLU A 13 39.70 -15.73 -2.17
C GLU A 13 39.95 -15.77 -3.68
N ASN A 14 39.54 -14.70 -4.39
CA ASN A 14 39.75 -14.58 -5.84
C ASN A 14 41.07 -13.90 -6.21
N VAL A 15 41.89 -13.48 -5.24
CA VAL A 15 43.19 -12.83 -5.50
C VAL A 15 44.07 -13.72 -6.35
N GLY A 16 44.75 -13.13 -7.36
CA GLY A 16 45.55 -13.82 -8.37
C GLY A 16 44.78 -14.34 -9.58
N GLN A 17 43.44 -14.28 -9.57
CA GLN A 17 42.63 -14.69 -10.71
C GLN A 17 42.58 -13.57 -11.77
N LYS A 18 42.67 -13.95 -13.05
CA LYS A 18 42.40 -13.05 -14.17
C LYS A 18 40.92 -13.06 -14.46
N VAL A 19 40.32 -11.88 -14.41
CA VAL A 19 38.84 -11.69 -14.58
C VAL A 19 38.53 -10.63 -15.62
N THR A 20 37.33 -10.73 -16.17
CA THR A 20 36.74 -9.69 -17.03
C THR A 20 35.43 -9.25 -16.41
N LEU A 21 35.30 -7.95 -16.13
CA LEU A 21 34.08 -7.31 -15.64
C LEU A 21 33.48 -6.44 -16.75
N ALA A 22 32.16 -6.23 -16.71
CA ALA A 22 31.48 -5.27 -17.58
C ALA A 22 30.38 -4.55 -16.77
N GLY A 23 30.33 -3.24 -16.95
CA GLY A 23 29.39 -2.40 -16.18
C GLY A 23 29.49 -0.94 -16.57
N TRP A 24 28.93 -0.09 -15.73
CA TRP A 24 28.91 1.36 -15.86
C TRP A 24 29.98 2.01 -15.00
N VAL A 25 30.73 2.97 -15.55
CA VAL A 25 31.69 3.79 -14.80
C VAL A 25 30.92 4.74 -13.88
N GLN A 26 30.91 4.45 -12.58
CA GLN A 26 30.28 5.34 -11.61
C GLN A 26 31.15 6.55 -11.31
N ARG A 27 32.44 6.34 -11.13
CA ARG A 27 33.42 7.40 -10.81
C ARG A 27 34.81 7.01 -11.34
N SER A 28 35.55 8.01 -11.83
CA SER A 28 36.98 7.90 -12.15
C SER A 28 37.74 8.98 -11.39
N ARG A 29 38.88 8.62 -10.80
CA ARG A 29 39.70 9.51 -9.95
C ARG A 29 41.18 9.28 -10.25
N LYS A 30 41.98 10.38 -10.34
CA LYS A 30 43.44 10.32 -10.39
C LYS A 30 44.01 10.68 -9.03
N LEU A 31 44.89 9.87 -8.51
CA LEU A 31 45.59 10.08 -7.24
C LEU A 31 47.01 9.48 -7.31
N GLY A 32 48.04 10.28 -7.06
CA GLY A 32 49.42 9.83 -7.00
C GLY A 32 49.95 9.15 -8.26
N GLY A 33 49.48 9.58 -9.46
CA GLY A 33 49.84 8.98 -10.73
C GLY A 33 49.00 7.77 -11.15
N MET A 34 48.25 7.17 -10.24
CA MET A 34 47.33 6.06 -10.50
C MET A 34 45.92 6.56 -10.87
N THR A 35 45.19 5.77 -11.63
CA THR A 35 43.78 6.01 -11.95
C THR A 35 42.92 4.93 -11.28
N PHE A 36 41.95 5.36 -10.50
CA PHE A 36 40.96 4.50 -9.84
C PHE A 36 39.60 4.69 -10.51
N ILE A 37 38.95 3.56 -10.88
CA ILE A 37 37.65 3.57 -11.55
C ILE A 37 36.71 2.67 -10.73
N ASP A 38 35.60 3.24 -10.28
CA ASP A 38 34.53 2.47 -9.65
C ASP A 38 33.58 1.96 -10.75
N LEU A 39 33.64 0.67 -11.05
CA LEU A 39 32.78 0.00 -12.03
C LEU A 39 31.58 -0.63 -11.33
N ARG A 40 30.37 -0.31 -11.79
CA ARG A 40 29.11 -0.72 -11.18
C ARG A 40 28.30 -1.57 -12.14
N ASP A 41 27.66 -2.60 -11.61
CA ASP A 41 26.53 -3.30 -12.22
C ASP A 41 25.38 -3.46 -11.21
N ARG A 42 24.36 -4.29 -11.51
CA ARG A 42 23.25 -4.56 -10.60
C ARG A 42 23.69 -5.24 -9.29
N TYR A 43 24.79 -5.96 -9.30
CA TYR A 43 25.23 -6.81 -8.18
C TYR A 43 26.16 -6.08 -7.23
N GLY A 44 26.78 -5.00 -7.66
CA GLY A 44 27.67 -4.22 -6.80
C GLY A 44 28.60 -3.28 -7.55
N ILE A 45 29.64 -2.89 -6.85
CA ILE A 45 30.70 -1.99 -7.35
C ILE A 45 32.03 -2.65 -7.07
N THR A 46 32.92 -2.70 -8.08
CA THR A 46 34.31 -3.13 -7.93
C THR A 46 35.24 -1.99 -8.34
N GLN A 47 36.24 -1.69 -7.53
CA GLN A 47 37.30 -0.75 -7.88
C GLN A 47 38.26 -1.39 -8.88
N LEU A 48 38.54 -0.67 -9.94
CA LEU A 48 39.60 -0.97 -10.89
C LEU A 48 40.76 0.00 -10.63
N VAL A 49 41.98 -0.47 -10.71
CA VAL A 49 43.19 0.35 -10.55
C VAL A 49 44.08 0.24 -11.77
N LEU A 50 44.52 1.39 -12.26
CA LEU A 50 45.53 1.50 -13.30
C LEU A 50 46.79 2.12 -12.69
N GLU A 51 47.90 1.38 -12.73
CA GLU A 51 49.19 1.79 -12.19
C GLU A 51 49.83 2.92 -13.02
N ALA A 52 50.74 3.67 -12.43
CA ALA A 52 51.37 4.84 -13.03
C ALA A 52 52.28 4.51 -14.22
N ASP A 53 52.80 3.30 -14.29
CA ASP A 53 53.69 2.74 -15.31
C ASP A 53 52.98 1.90 -16.37
N ALA A 54 51.64 1.95 -16.39
CA ALA A 54 50.85 1.23 -17.38
C ALA A 54 51.05 1.77 -18.81
N ASP A 55 50.70 0.93 -19.81
CA ASP A 55 50.79 1.29 -21.21
C ASP A 55 50.07 2.62 -21.53
N ALA A 56 50.70 3.48 -22.32
CA ALA A 56 50.22 4.83 -22.63
C ALA A 56 48.82 4.84 -23.27
N ALA A 57 48.50 3.86 -24.13
CA ALA A 57 47.19 3.75 -24.76
C ALA A 57 46.10 3.36 -23.76
N LEU A 58 46.43 2.51 -22.79
CA LEU A 58 45.52 2.14 -21.68
C LEU A 58 45.28 3.33 -20.74
N VAL A 59 46.30 4.11 -20.43
CA VAL A 59 46.20 5.36 -19.66
C VAL A 59 45.33 6.39 -20.36
N GLU A 60 45.49 6.57 -21.67
CA GLU A 60 44.67 7.48 -22.49
C GLU A 60 43.21 7.04 -22.46
N THR A 61 42.93 5.74 -22.66
CA THR A 61 41.58 5.17 -22.61
C THR A 61 40.95 5.38 -21.23
N ALA A 62 41.64 5.02 -20.16
CA ALA A 62 41.15 5.17 -18.79
C ALA A 62 40.87 6.64 -18.41
N THR A 63 41.68 7.57 -18.96
CA THR A 63 41.53 9.01 -18.71
C THR A 63 40.33 9.59 -19.46
N SER A 64 39.98 9.01 -20.64
CA SER A 64 38.84 9.45 -21.45
C SER A 64 37.49 9.01 -20.92
N LEU A 65 37.44 8.16 -19.90
CA LEU A 65 36.20 7.60 -19.35
C LEU A 65 35.35 8.68 -18.67
N GLY A 66 34.14 8.86 -19.16
CA GLY A 66 33.10 9.65 -18.51
C GLY A 66 32.22 8.82 -17.57
N ARG A 67 31.47 9.52 -16.71
CA ARG A 67 30.43 8.86 -15.88
C ARG A 67 29.43 8.13 -16.76
N GLU A 68 28.98 6.97 -16.29
CA GLU A 68 28.01 6.11 -16.94
C GLU A 68 28.44 5.53 -18.31
N TYR A 69 29.71 5.68 -18.71
CA TYR A 69 30.24 4.92 -19.85
C TYR A 69 30.11 3.42 -19.53
N VAL A 70 29.71 2.65 -20.53
CA VAL A 70 29.68 1.18 -20.43
C VAL A 70 31.01 0.66 -20.89
N ILE A 71 31.72 -0.04 -20.02
CA ILE A 71 33.03 -0.60 -20.31
C ILE A 71 33.11 -2.09 -20.00
N GLN A 72 34.02 -2.74 -20.71
CA GLN A 72 34.54 -4.05 -20.36
C GLN A 72 35.98 -3.84 -19.88
N ALA A 73 36.31 -4.40 -18.73
CA ALA A 73 37.61 -4.27 -18.06
C ALA A 73 38.17 -5.64 -17.75
N THR A 74 39.38 -5.93 -18.20
CA THR A 74 40.10 -7.18 -17.92
C THR A 74 41.32 -6.88 -17.07
N GLY A 75 41.59 -7.71 -16.08
CA GLY A 75 42.72 -7.56 -15.20
C GLY A 75 42.82 -8.66 -14.14
N GLU A 76 43.79 -8.53 -13.28
CA GLU A 76 44.05 -9.45 -12.16
C GLU A 76 43.40 -8.93 -10.87
N VAL A 77 42.76 -9.83 -10.13
CA VAL A 77 42.25 -9.51 -8.80
C VAL A 77 43.41 -9.38 -7.84
N VAL A 78 43.56 -8.24 -7.20
CA VAL A 78 44.60 -7.99 -6.18
C VAL A 78 43.98 -7.55 -4.87
N GLU A 79 44.69 -7.80 -3.76
CA GLU A 79 44.26 -7.29 -2.46
C GLU A 79 44.43 -5.78 -2.40
N ARG A 80 43.41 -5.09 -1.92
CA ARG A 80 43.37 -3.64 -1.84
C ARG A 80 44.24 -3.13 -0.69
N GLN A 81 45.11 -2.15 -0.96
CA GLN A 81 45.96 -1.56 0.07
C GLN A 81 45.15 -0.84 1.15
N SER A 82 44.10 -0.11 0.72
CA SER A 82 43.18 0.58 1.63
C SER A 82 41.78 -0.06 1.53
N LYS A 83 41.51 -1.00 2.44
CA LYS A 83 40.23 -1.72 2.47
C LYS A 83 39.04 -0.80 2.76
N ASN A 84 37.92 -1.07 2.12
CA ASN A 84 36.67 -0.31 2.28
C ASN A 84 35.54 -1.23 2.78
N PRO A 85 35.28 -1.26 4.09
CA PRO A 85 34.26 -2.15 4.68
C PRO A 85 32.82 -1.80 4.26
N LYS A 86 32.60 -0.65 3.60
CA LYS A 86 31.28 -0.24 3.08
C LYS A 86 30.93 -0.88 1.74
N MET A 87 31.88 -1.55 1.08
CA MET A 87 31.69 -2.23 -0.19
C MET A 87 31.85 -3.73 -0.02
N GLY A 88 30.97 -4.54 -0.60
CA GLY A 88 31.08 -6.00 -0.55
C GLY A 88 32.35 -6.55 -1.19
N THR A 89 32.96 -5.81 -2.15
CA THR A 89 34.24 -6.10 -2.82
C THR A 89 35.37 -5.24 -2.27
N GLY A 90 35.20 -4.60 -1.12
CA GLY A 90 36.09 -3.57 -0.59
C GLY A 90 37.47 -4.06 -0.14
N ASP A 91 37.68 -5.39 -0.06
CA ASP A 91 38.97 -6.01 0.27
C ASP A 91 39.86 -6.20 -0.96
N ILE A 92 39.28 -6.14 -2.16
CA ILE A 92 39.96 -6.38 -3.44
C ILE A 92 39.79 -5.20 -4.41
N GLU A 93 40.64 -5.15 -5.40
CA GLU A 93 40.55 -4.32 -6.58
C GLU A 93 41.06 -5.08 -7.81
N ILE A 94 40.75 -4.57 -9.01
CA ILE A 94 41.24 -5.19 -10.25
C ILE A 94 42.35 -4.34 -10.80
N ARG A 95 43.58 -4.90 -10.85
CA ARG A 95 44.71 -4.33 -11.55
C ARG A 95 44.47 -4.47 -13.06
N LEU A 96 44.21 -3.34 -13.73
CA LEU A 96 43.79 -3.31 -15.11
C LEU A 96 44.92 -3.71 -16.08
N GLU A 97 44.57 -4.57 -17.02
CA GLU A 97 45.37 -4.93 -18.18
C GLU A 97 44.77 -4.45 -19.50
N ALA A 98 43.44 -4.37 -19.58
CA ALA A 98 42.74 -3.89 -20.76
C ALA A 98 41.39 -3.23 -20.41
N ILE A 99 41.03 -2.21 -21.20
CA ILE A 99 39.72 -1.55 -21.16
C ILE A 99 39.19 -1.49 -22.58
N ASN A 100 37.94 -1.92 -22.77
CA ASN A 100 37.19 -1.73 -23.99
C ASN A 100 35.94 -0.88 -23.70
N ILE A 101 35.80 0.28 -24.37
CA ILE A 101 34.60 1.11 -24.25
C ILE A 101 33.53 0.49 -25.15
N LEU A 102 32.51 -0.10 -24.53
CA LEU A 102 31.38 -0.71 -25.21
C LEU A 102 30.39 0.34 -25.70
N ASN A 103 30.18 1.39 -24.90
CA ASN A 103 29.33 2.52 -25.24
C ASN A 103 29.68 3.76 -24.42
N LYS A 104 29.61 4.94 -25.05
CA LYS A 104 29.77 6.23 -24.39
C LYS A 104 28.43 6.71 -23.83
N SER A 105 28.46 7.55 -22.82
CA SER A 105 27.27 8.18 -22.20
C SER A 105 27.39 9.70 -22.31
N ALA A 106 26.25 10.36 -22.50
CA ALA A 106 26.13 11.78 -22.17
C ALA A 106 26.23 11.98 -20.65
N VAL A 107 26.47 13.21 -20.22
CA VAL A 107 26.48 13.55 -18.79
C VAL A 107 25.07 13.33 -18.24
N PRO A 108 24.90 12.48 -17.20
CA PRO A 108 23.61 12.25 -16.60
C PRO A 108 23.00 13.55 -16.03
N PRO A 109 21.67 13.73 -16.11
CA PRO A 109 21.01 14.93 -15.61
C PRO A 109 21.00 15.04 -14.08
N PHE A 110 21.36 13.97 -13.38
CA PHE A 110 21.52 13.91 -11.91
C PHE A 110 22.52 12.82 -11.54
N THR A 111 23.01 12.84 -10.30
CA THR A 111 23.94 11.83 -9.80
C THR A 111 23.22 10.50 -9.53
N ILE A 112 23.81 9.39 -10.04
CA ILE A 112 23.30 8.03 -9.85
C ILE A 112 23.98 7.43 -8.62
N GLU A 113 23.57 7.90 -7.46
CA GLU A 113 24.05 7.51 -6.13
C GLU A 113 22.85 7.26 -5.20
N ASP A 114 23.08 6.71 -4.01
CA ASP A 114 22.00 6.38 -3.06
C ASP A 114 21.19 7.64 -2.69
N GLU A 115 21.87 8.77 -2.48
CA GLU A 115 21.26 10.10 -2.38
C GLU A 115 21.50 10.83 -3.71
N SER A 116 20.42 11.26 -4.36
CA SER A 116 20.49 11.93 -5.65
C SER A 116 20.16 13.41 -5.47
N ASP A 117 20.85 14.25 -6.25
CA ASP A 117 20.57 15.68 -6.41
C ASP A 117 19.42 15.99 -7.38
N GLY A 118 18.87 14.95 -8.04
CA GLY A 118 17.71 15.06 -8.93
C GLY A 118 16.39 15.15 -8.18
N GLY A 119 15.56 16.17 -8.48
CA GLY A 119 14.20 16.27 -8.02
C GLY A 119 13.30 15.14 -8.57
N GLU A 120 12.11 14.94 -7.97
CA GLU A 120 11.20 13.83 -8.31
C GLU A 120 10.80 13.84 -9.79
N ASP A 121 10.46 15.01 -10.35
CA ASP A 121 10.07 15.15 -11.76
C ASP A 121 11.20 14.79 -12.73
N LEU A 122 12.43 15.23 -12.43
CA LEU A 122 13.59 14.93 -13.24
C LEU A 122 13.91 13.43 -13.23
N ARG A 123 13.83 12.80 -12.06
CA ARG A 123 14.03 11.35 -11.89
C ARG A 123 12.92 10.55 -12.57
N ALA A 124 11.67 11.04 -12.54
CA ALA A 124 10.56 10.41 -13.26
C ALA A 124 10.78 10.48 -14.78
N LYS A 125 11.25 11.62 -15.31
CA LYS A 125 11.55 11.79 -16.74
C LYS A 125 12.68 10.87 -17.22
N PHE A 126 13.71 10.68 -16.39
CA PHE A 126 14.85 9.80 -16.69
C PHE A 126 14.82 8.54 -15.81
N ARG A 127 13.64 7.94 -15.66
CA ARG A 127 13.40 6.81 -14.75
C ARG A 127 14.37 5.64 -14.98
N TYR A 128 14.78 5.37 -16.21
CA TYR A 128 15.76 4.35 -16.53
C TYR A 128 17.17 4.63 -15.96
N LEU A 129 17.52 5.89 -15.65
CA LEU A 129 18.72 6.24 -14.91
C LEU A 129 18.51 6.13 -13.41
N ASP A 130 17.35 6.59 -12.91
CA ASP A 130 16.97 6.48 -11.50
C ASP A 130 16.95 5.01 -11.03
N LEU A 131 16.49 4.09 -11.88
CA LEU A 131 16.50 2.65 -11.63
C LEU A 131 17.90 2.02 -11.49
N ARG A 132 18.97 2.73 -11.86
CA ARG A 132 20.35 2.29 -11.59
C ARG A 132 20.79 2.50 -10.14
N ARG A 133 20.04 3.28 -9.37
CA ARG A 133 20.35 3.59 -7.97
C ARG A 133 20.04 2.40 -7.06
N ASN A 134 20.93 2.12 -6.10
CA ASN A 134 20.76 1.00 -5.16
C ASN A 134 19.41 0.96 -4.43
N PRO A 135 18.85 2.08 -3.92
CA PRO A 135 17.57 2.03 -3.22
C PRO A 135 16.45 1.43 -4.07
N LEU A 136 16.36 1.80 -5.36
CA LEU A 136 15.34 1.28 -6.26
C LEU A 136 15.64 -0.15 -6.72
N GLN A 137 16.91 -0.49 -6.93
CA GLN A 137 17.29 -1.88 -7.23
C GLN A 137 16.95 -2.82 -6.07
N LYS A 138 17.20 -2.40 -4.83
CA LYS A 138 16.82 -3.15 -3.62
C LYS A 138 15.30 -3.28 -3.49
N ALA A 139 14.55 -2.21 -3.78
CA ALA A 139 13.09 -2.23 -3.74
C ALA A 139 12.50 -3.23 -4.76
N LEU A 140 12.99 -3.22 -6.00
CA LEU A 140 12.54 -4.18 -7.03
C LEU A 140 13.03 -5.61 -6.76
N ALA A 141 14.21 -5.77 -6.18
CA ALA A 141 14.70 -7.09 -5.75
C ALA A 141 13.85 -7.67 -4.60
N LEU A 142 13.45 -6.83 -3.64
CA LEU A 142 12.51 -7.22 -2.58
C LEU A 142 11.16 -7.64 -3.18
N ARG A 143 10.61 -6.82 -4.09
CA ARG A 143 9.36 -7.16 -4.80
C ARG A 143 9.47 -8.51 -5.52
N HIS A 144 10.56 -8.76 -6.21
CA HIS A 144 10.81 -10.03 -6.89
C HIS A 144 10.82 -11.21 -5.91
N ARG A 145 11.55 -11.10 -4.78
CA ARG A 145 11.59 -12.13 -3.74
C ARG A 145 10.21 -12.40 -3.15
N LEU A 146 9.45 -11.36 -2.81
CA LEU A 146 8.10 -11.49 -2.27
C LEU A 146 7.17 -12.21 -3.26
N ALA A 147 7.21 -11.85 -4.56
CA ALA A 147 6.42 -12.53 -5.58
C ALA A 147 6.79 -14.02 -5.71
N HIS A 148 8.07 -14.35 -5.56
CA HIS A 148 8.54 -15.74 -5.60
C HIS A 148 8.05 -16.55 -4.39
N GLU A 149 8.15 -15.98 -3.19
CA GLU A 149 7.65 -16.62 -1.96
C GLU A 149 6.14 -16.86 -2.01
N VAL A 150 5.37 -15.90 -2.52
CA VAL A 150 3.91 -16.05 -2.72
C VAL A 150 3.62 -17.24 -3.65
N ARG A 151 4.29 -17.32 -4.81
CA ARG A 151 4.09 -18.43 -5.74
C ARG A 151 4.47 -19.77 -5.14
N ASN A 152 5.61 -19.85 -4.46
CA ASN A 152 6.06 -21.08 -3.81
C ASN A 152 5.06 -21.55 -2.74
N TYR A 153 4.56 -20.62 -1.92
CA TYR A 153 3.59 -20.96 -0.88
C TYR A 153 2.26 -21.46 -1.48
N LEU A 154 1.72 -20.73 -2.43
CA LEU A 154 0.43 -21.05 -3.02
C LEU A 154 0.49 -22.35 -3.85
N ASP A 155 1.55 -22.58 -4.62
CA ASP A 155 1.79 -23.84 -5.34
C ASP A 155 1.87 -25.03 -4.38
N ALA A 156 2.61 -24.90 -3.27
CA ALA A 156 2.70 -25.92 -2.23
C ALA A 156 1.35 -26.24 -1.54
N HIS A 157 0.38 -25.33 -1.65
CA HIS A 157 -0.98 -25.50 -1.11
C HIS A 157 -2.03 -25.79 -2.22
N ASN A 158 -1.58 -26.28 -3.38
CA ASN A 158 -2.40 -26.70 -4.52
C ASN A 158 -3.22 -25.57 -5.17
N PHE A 159 -2.75 -24.32 -5.11
CA PHE A 159 -3.32 -23.26 -5.91
C PHE A 159 -2.76 -23.30 -7.34
N MET A 160 -3.62 -23.06 -8.31
CA MET A 160 -3.23 -22.94 -9.70
C MET A 160 -3.17 -21.47 -10.12
N GLU A 161 -2.02 -21.03 -10.68
CA GLU A 161 -1.90 -19.68 -11.25
C GLU A 161 -2.57 -19.65 -12.62
N ILE A 162 -3.68 -18.90 -12.75
CA ILE A 162 -4.49 -18.83 -13.98
C ILE A 162 -4.64 -17.37 -14.38
N GLU A 163 -4.27 -17.04 -15.62
CA GLU A 163 -4.47 -15.72 -16.19
C GLU A 163 -5.93 -15.48 -16.57
N THR A 164 -6.41 -14.27 -16.27
CA THR A 164 -7.73 -13.78 -16.66
C THR A 164 -7.62 -12.65 -17.68
N PRO A 165 -8.63 -12.39 -18.52
CA PRO A 165 -8.52 -11.38 -19.57
C PRO A 165 -8.47 -9.97 -19.01
N TYR A 166 -7.72 -9.08 -19.71
CA TYR A 166 -7.71 -7.63 -19.45
C TYR A 166 -8.75 -6.87 -20.30
N LEU A 167 -9.16 -7.39 -21.44
CA LEU A 167 -10.21 -6.80 -22.26
C LEU A 167 -11.56 -7.43 -21.88
N ILE A 168 -12.29 -6.79 -20.97
CA ILE A 168 -13.53 -7.32 -20.41
C ILE A 168 -14.69 -6.36 -20.65
N LYS A 169 -15.90 -6.77 -20.28
CA LYS A 169 -17.06 -5.89 -20.19
C LYS A 169 -16.93 -4.99 -18.94
N SER A 170 -17.34 -3.72 -19.05
CA SER A 170 -17.43 -2.83 -17.87
C SER A 170 -18.31 -3.46 -16.78
N THR A 171 -17.72 -3.59 -15.59
CA THR A 171 -18.39 -4.11 -14.39
C THR A 171 -18.20 -3.10 -13.26
N PRO A 172 -19.27 -2.58 -12.65
CA PRO A 172 -19.17 -1.57 -11.61
C PRO A 172 -18.65 -2.20 -10.31
N GLU A 173 -17.40 -1.90 -9.95
CA GLU A 173 -16.74 -2.33 -8.71
C GLU A 173 -16.35 -1.15 -7.78
N GLY A 174 -17.01 0.00 -7.93
CA GLY A 174 -16.83 1.18 -7.08
C GLY A 174 -15.95 2.29 -7.67
N ALA A 175 -14.93 1.98 -8.47
CA ALA A 175 -14.12 2.94 -9.20
C ALA A 175 -14.66 3.18 -10.62
N ARG A 176 -14.12 4.20 -11.33
CA ARG A 176 -14.35 4.33 -12.76
C ARG A 176 -13.43 3.39 -13.53
N ASP A 177 -13.96 2.88 -14.67
CA ASP A 177 -13.20 2.01 -15.56
C ASP A 177 -12.35 2.82 -16.55
N PHE A 178 -11.17 2.31 -16.88
CA PHE A 178 -10.50 2.66 -18.12
C PHE A 178 -11.12 1.90 -19.26
N VAL A 179 -11.50 2.58 -20.34
CA VAL A 179 -12.18 1.97 -21.49
C VAL A 179 -11.28 1.97 -22.72
N VAL A 180 -11.37 0.89 -23.51
CA VAL A 180 -10.61 0.70 -24.74
C VAL A 180 -11.60 0.49 -25.88
N PRO A 181 -11.61 1.32 -26.94
CA PRO A 181 -12.53 1.18 -28.06
C PRO A 181 -12.23 -0.08 -28.89
N SER A 182 -13.27 -0.73 -29.42
CA SER A 182 -13.16 -1.90 -30.28
C SER A 182 -13.25 -1.52 -31.76
N ARG A 183 -12.16 -1.68 -32.52
CA ARG A 183 -12.19 -1.48 -33.97
C ARG A 183 -13.11 -2.45 -34.69
N MET A 184 -13.19 -3.70 -34.20
CA MET A 184 -14.02 -4.76 -34.82
C MET A 184 -15.53 -4.59 -34.55
N ASN A 185 -15.87 -3.82 -33.51
CA ASN A 185 -17.25 -3.57 -33.10
C ASN A 185 -17.44 -2.07 -32.89
N PRO A 186 -17.67 -1.28 -33.94
CA PRO A 186 -17.79 0.17 -33.84
C PRO A 186 -18.84 0.60 -32.80
N GLY A 187 -18.52 1.59 -31.98
CA GLY A 187 -19.38 2.08 -30.89
C GLY A 187 -19.39 1.21 -29.63
N GLN A 188 -18.63 0.11 -29.60
CA GLN A 188 -18.46 -0.74 -28.43
C GLN A 188 -17.06 -0.60 -27.83
N PHE A 189 -16.97 -0.80 -26.50
CA PHE A 189 -15.74 -0.62 -25.75
C PHE A 189 -15.50 -1.84 -24.86
N TYR A 190 -14.25 -2.22 -24.74
CA TYR A 190 -13.76 -3.01 -23.62
C TYR A 190 -13.48 -2.12 -22.43
N ALA A 191 -13.53 -2.67 -21.23
CA ALA A 191 -13.00 -2.06 -20.02
C ALA A 191 -11.76 -2.82 -19.53
N LEU A 192 -10.83 -2.11 -18.88
CA LEU A 192 -9.74 -2.75 -18.16
C LEU A 192 -10.22 -3.15 -16.75
N PRO A 193 -9.90 -4.35 -16.24
CA PRO A 193 -10.47 -4.88 -15.01
C PRO A 193 -9.99 -4.11 -13.78
N GLN A 194 -10.92 -3.77 -12.90
CA GLN A 194 -10.61 -3.24 -11.56
C GLN A 194 -10.08 -4.32 -10.62
N SER A 195 -10.52 -5.56 -10.85
CA SER A 195 -10.04 -6.81 -10.25
C SER A 195 -10.51 -7.99 -11.11
N PRO A 196 -9.96 -9.21 -10.96
CA PRO A 196 -10.46 -10.40 -11.63
C PRO A 196 -11.68 -11.04 -10.92
N GLN A 197 -12.44 -10.29 -10.12
CA GLN A 197 -13.49 -10.80 -9.22
C GLN A 197 -14.47 -11.75 -9.90
N THR A 198 -15.01 -11.36 -11.04
CA THR A 198 -16.00 -12.20 -11.74
C THR A 198 -15.40 -13.45 -12.34
N PHE A 199 -14.19 -13.36 -12.86
CA PHE A 199 -13.51 -14.51 -13.47
C PHE A 199 -13.05 -15.54 -12.45
N LYS A 200 -12.55 -15.13 -11.29
CA LYS A 200 -12.16 -16.07 -10.24
C LYS A 200 -13.35 -16.84 -9.68
N GLN A 201 -14.53 -16.21 -9.57
CA GLN A 201 -15.77 -16.92 -9.21
C GLN A 201 -16.21 -17.91 -10.30
N LEU A 202 -16.08 -17.55 -11.58
CA LEU A 202 -16.33 -18.46 -12.69
C LEU A 202 -15.37 -19.66 -12.69
N LEU A 203 -14.11 -19.47 -12.26
CA LEU A 203 -13.15 -20.57 -12.10
C LEU A 203 -13.58 -21.53 -10.98
N MET A 204 -14.20 -21.03 -9.90
CA MET A 204 -14.78 -21.90 -8.87
C MET A 204 -15.95 -22.72 -9.43
N VAL A 205 -16.85 -22.10 -10.21
CA VAL A 205 -17.92 -22.83 -10.92
C VAL A 205 -17.34 -23.86 -11.90
N ALA A 206 -16.23 -23.54 -12.53
CA ALA A 206 -15.51 -24.44 -13.46
C ALA A 206 -14.74 -25.57 -12.75
N GLY A 207 -14.71 -25.60 -11.41
CA GLY A 207 -14.13 -26.68 -10.61
C GLY A 207 -12.61 -26.61 -10.42
N TYR A 208 -12.00 -25.42 -10.54
CA TYR A 208 -10.55 -25.24 -10.32
C TYR A 208 -10.14 -25.22 -8.86
N ASP A 209 -11.07 -25.23 -7.93
CA ASP A 209 -10.89 -25.42 -6.48
C ASP A 209 -10.08 -24.33 -5.78
N ARG A 210 -8.84 -24.07 -6.20
CA ARG A 210 -7.92 -23.07 -5.66
C ARG A 210 -7.22 -22.33 -6.79
N TYR A 211 -7.54 -21.06 -6.92
CA TYR A 211 -7.00 -20.14 -7.92
C TYR A 211 -6.17 -19.05 -7.28
N PHE A 212 -5.09 -18.65 -7.94
CA PHE A 212 -4.45 -17.37 -7.69
C PHE A 212 -3.93 -16.74 -8.97
N GLN A 213 -3.66 -15.42 -8.89
CA GLN A 213 -2.96 -14.67 -9.93
C GLN A 213 -2.23 -13.48 -9.30
N ILE A 214 -0.99 -13.20 -9.71
CA ILE A 214 -0.34 -11.91 -9.45
C ILE A 214 -0.69 -11.00 -10.63
N VAL A 215 -1.77 -10.23 -10.48
CA VAL A 215 -2.49 -9.59 -11.58
C VAL A 215 -2.38 -8.07 -11.56
N ARG A 216 -2.31 -7.46 -12.74
CA ARG A 216 -2.46 -6.02 -12.91
C ARG A 216 -3.94 -5.65 -12.87
N CYS A 217 -4.27 -4.64 -12.05
CA CYS A 217 -5.60 -4.07 -11.91
C CYS A 217 -5.57 -2.58 -12.27
N PHE A 218 -6.71 -2.03 -12.68
CA PHE A 218 -6.83 -0.69 -13.23
C PHE A 218 -8.00 0.04 -12.57
N ARG A 219 -7.77 1.24 -12.02
CA ARG A 219 -8.83 2.08 -11.42
C ARG A 219 -8.58 3.54 -11.75
N ASP A 220 -9.57 4.19 -12.36
CA ASP A 220 -9.54 5.63 -12.63
C ASP A 220 -10.06 6.40 -11.40
N GLU A 221 -9.17 6.59 -10.43
CA GLU A 221 -9.41 7.26 -9.16
C GLU A 221 -8.41 8.39 -8.93
N ASP A 222 -8.69 9.24 -7.93
CA ASP A 222 -7.75 10.25 -7.48
C ASP A 222 -6.47 9.62 -6.93
N LEU A 223 -5.34 10.09 -7.42
CA LEU A 223 -4.03 9.54 -7.07
C LEU A 223 -3.53 10.08 -5.74
N ARG A 224 -2.88 9.20 -4.99
CA ARG A 224 -2.22 9.48 -3.71
C ARG A 224 -0.86 8.78 -3.66
N ALA A 225 -0.10 8.98 -2.59
CA ALA A 225 1.20 8.31 -2.42
C ALA A 225 1.11 6.77 -2.42
N ASP A 226 -0.03 6.23 -1.99
CA ASP A 226 -0.34 4.80 -1.89
C ASP A 226 -1.32 4.30 -2.97
N ARG A 227 -1.60 5.11 -4.02
CA ARG A 227 -2.50 4.76 -5.13
C ARG A 227 -1.89 5.08 -6.48
N GLN A 228 -2.08 4.15 -7.41
CA GLN A 228 -1.72 4.27 -8.83
C GLN A 228 -2.90 3.86 -9.69
N PRO A 229 -3.06 4.40 -10.90
CA PRO A 229 -4.18 4.05 -11.79
C PRO A 229 -4.07 2.61 -12.29
N GLU A 230 -2.86 2.06 -12.30
CA GLU A 230 -2.55 0.65 -12.52
C GLU A 230 -1.68 0.13 -11.37
N PHE A 231 -2.07 -0.96 -10.75
CA PHE A 231 -1.42 -1.56 -9.59
C PHE A 231 -1.48 -3.08 -9.64
N THR A 232 -0.77 -3.74 -8.75
CA THR A 232 -0.71 -5.22 -8.74
C THR A 232 -1.39 -5.77 -7.50
N GLN A 233 -2.21 -6.81 -7.70
CA GLN A 233 -2.79 -7.62 -6.62
C GLN A 233 -2.24 -9.04 -6.64
N ILE A 234 -2.13 -9.65 -5.46
CA ILE A 234 -2.13 -11.11 -5.29
C ILE A 234 -3.60 -11.45 -5.07
N ASP A 235 -4.24 -11.98 -6.09
CA ASP A 235 -5.66 -12.32 -6.08
C ASP A 235 -5.84 -13.82 -5.94
N CYS A 236 -6.73 -14.25 -5.02
CA CYS A 236 -6.92 -15.65 -4.69
C CYS A 236 -8.41 -15.97 -4.49
N GLU A 237 -8.81 -17.21 -4.82
CA GLU A 237 -10.15 -17.72 -4.55
C GLU A 237 -10.07 -19.24 -4.26
N MET A 238 -10.93 -19.72 -3.37
CA MET A 238 -10.98 -21.12 -2.90
C MET A 238 -12.43 -21.61 -2.85
N SER A 239 -12.66 -22.85 -3.27
CA SER A 239 -13.95 -23.54 -3.15
C SER A 239 -14.04 -24.36 -1.87
N PHE A 240 -15.27 -24.62 -1.40
CA PHE A 240 -15.59 -25.47 -0.24
C PHE A 240 -14.92 -25.01 1.04
N VAL A 241 -14.96 -23.69 1.29
CA VAL A 241 -14.33 -23.04 2.44
C VAL A 241 -15.30 -22.15 3.21
N GLU A 242 -15.03 -22.01 4.50
CA GLU A 242 -15.59 -21.02 5.39
C GLU A 242 -14.57 -19.90 5.69
N GLN A 243 -14.97 -18.86 6.41
CA GLN A 243 -14.12 -17.70 6.73
C GLN A 243 -12.78 -18.12 7.34
N GLU A 244 -12.80 -18.97 8.38
CA GLU A 244 -11.58 -19.36 9.09
C GLU A 244 -10.61 -20.17 8.22
N ASP A 245 -11.11 -20.95 7.24
CA ASP A 245 -10.23 -21.65 6.28
C ASP A 245 -9.43 -20.67 5.45
N VAL A 246 -10.08 -19.60 4.98
CA VAL A 246 -9.43 -18.53 4.21
C VAL A 246 -8.42 -17.78 5.09
N LEU A 247 -8.83 -17.35 6.30
CA LEU A 247 -7.95 -16.62 7.20
C LEU A 247 -6.70 -17.44 7.53
N ASN A 248 -6.86 -18.72 7.93
CA ASN A 248 -5.73 -19.60 8.27
C ASN A 248 -4.78 -19.84 7.10
N MET A 249 -5.31 -20.01 5.88
CA MET A 249 -4.49 -20.17 4.67
C MET A 249 -3.58 -18.97 4.45
N PHE A 250 -4.13 -17.76 4.51
CA PHE A 250 -3.38 -16.55 4.22
C PHE A 250 -2.55 -16.03 5.39
N GLU A 251 -2.90 -16.38 6.64
CA GLU A 251 -1.97 -16.24 7.78
C GLU A 251 -0.69 -17.03 7.56
N GLY A 252 -0.81 -18.28 7.12
CA GLY A 252 0.33 -19.12 6.79
C GLY A 252 1.21 -18.51 5.71
N MET A 253 0.59 -17.97 4.64
CA MET A 253 1.32 -17.25 3.59
C MET A 253 2.09 -16.05 4.14
N MET A 254 1.43 -15.19 4.90
CA MET A 254 2.06 -14.00 5.47
C MET A 254 3.18 -14.35 6.44
N ARG A 255 3.00 -15.34 7.33
CA ARG A 255 4.07 -15.81 8.23
C ARG A 255 5.28 -16.32 7.45
N THR A 256 5.05 -17.10 6.40
CA THR A 256 6.13 -17.60 5.53
C THR A 256 6.89 -16.46 4.87
N MET A 257 6.18 -15.46 4.33
CA MET A 257 6.80 -14.29 3.73
C MET A 257 7.63 -13.49 4.75
N PHE A 258 7.08 -13.20 5.94
CA PHE A 258 7.81 -12.49 6.99
C PHE A 258 9.07 -13.25 7.42
N LYS A 259 8.95 -14.56 7.62
CA LYS A 259 10.08 -15.40 8.03
C LYS A 259 11.16 -15.48 6.96
N ASN A 260 10.79 -15.82 5.72
CA ASN A 260 11.76 -16.09 4.65
C ASN A 260 12.40 -14.82 4.08
N VAL A 261 11.66 -13.69 4.07
CA VAL A 261 12.15 -12.45 3.45
C VAL A 261 12.79 -11.51 4.47
N LEU A 262 12.20 -11.37 5.66
CA LEU A 262 12.67 -10.44 6.69
C LEU A 262 13.34 -11.13 7.89
N GLY A 263 13.18 -12.44 8.06
CA GLY A 263 13.67 -13.16 9.25
C GLY A 263 12.87 -12.85 10.52
N VAL A 264 11.64 -12.34 10.38
CA VAL A 264 10.77 -11.90 11.48
C VAL A 264 9.66 -12.93 11.72
N ASP A 265 9.42 -13.26 12.97
CA ASP A 265 8.26 -14.05 13.39
C ASP A 265 7.09 -13.11 13.74
N ILE A 266 5.89 -13.43 13.29
CA ILE A 266 4.66 -12.69 13.57
C ILE A 266 3.66 -13.60 14.30
N PRO A 267 2.63 -13.05 15.00
CA PRO A 267 1.72 -13.83 15.83
C PRO A 267 1.07 -15.04 15.14
N ASP A 268 0.89 -16.11 15.88
CA ASP A 268 0.19 -17.34 15.50
C ASP A 268 -0.74 -17.81 16.63
N PRO A 269 -2.07 -17.78 16.49
CA PRO A 269 -2.82 -17.16 15.41
C PRO A 269 -2.72 -15.62 15.44
N MET A 270 -3.02 -14.98 14.30
CA MET A 270 -3.14 -13.52 14.26
C MET A 270 -4.41 -13.05 14.98
N PRO A 271 -4.38 -11.90 15.66
CA PRO A 271 -5.58 -11.37 16.32
C PRO A 271 -6.74 -11.13 15.33
N ARG A 272 -7.98 -11.47 15.76
CA ARG A 272 -9.21 -11.07 15.10
C ARG A 272 -9.84 -9.93 15.88
N MET A 273 -10.29 -8.90 15.18
CA MET A 273 -10.95 -7.74 15.75
C MET A 273 -12.21 -7.45 14.96
N SER A 274 -13.36 -7.30 15.64
CA SER A 274 -14.58 -6.91 14.92
C SER A 274 -14.46 -5.47 14.43
N TRP A 275 -15.08 -5.18 13.30
CA TRP A 275 -15.13 -3.84 12.76
C TRP A 275 -15.72 -2.81 13.74
N TYR A 276 -16.74 -3.19 14.48
CA TYR A 276 -17.35 -2.33 15.50
C TYR A 276 -16.36 -1.95 16.61
N TYR A 277 -15.61 -2.93 17.12
CA TYR A 277 -14.58 -2.68 18.13
C TYR A 277 -13.43 -1.81 17.56
N ALA A 278 -13.02 -2.06 16.33
CA ALA A 278 -12.00 -1.25 15.67
C ALA A 278 -12.44 0.22 15.53
N MET A 279 -13.68 0.45 15.13
CA MET A 279 -14.23 1.80 15.04
C MET A 279 -14.38 2.45 16.42
N ASP A 280 -14.87 1.74 17.43
CA ASP A 280 -15.07 2.28 18.77
C ASP A 280 -13.76 2.63 19.47
N LYS A 281 -12.73 1.79 19.33
CA LYS A 281 -11.47 1.94 20.06
C LYS A 281 -10.39 2.67 19.31
N TYR A 282 -10.41 2.63 17.99
CA TYR A 282 -9.35 3.18 17.14
C TYR A 282 -9.85 4.20 16.13
N GLY A 283 -11.17 4.32 15.92
CA GLY A 283 -11.77 5.24 14.95
C GLY A 283 -11.41 4.91 13.50
N SER A 284 -11.08 3.65 13.22
CA SER A 284 -10.65 3.20 11.90
C SER A 284 -10.89 1.71 11.73
N ASP A 285 -11.29 1.29 10.55
CA ASP A 285 -11.36 -0.10 10.08
C ASP A 285 -9.98 -0.75 9.79
N LYS A 286 -8.92 0.04 9.89
CA LYS A 286 -7.52 -0.37 9.73
C LYS A 286 -6.64 0.19 10.85
N PRO A 287 -6.86 -0.26 12.09
CA PRO A 287 -6.18 0.30 13.26
C PRO A 287 -4.69 -0.01 13.27
N ASP A 288 -3.89 0.96 13.70
CA ASP A 288 -2.49 0.72 14.09
C ASP A 288 -2.46 0.33 15.56
N VAL A 289 -2.24 -0.94 15.85
CA VAL A 289 -2.27 -1.50 17.22
C VAL A 289 -0.88 -1.59 17.87
N ARG A 290 0.16 -0.99 17.28
CA ARG A 290 1.51 -0.94 17.87
C ARG A 290 1.57 -0.10 19.15
N PHE A 291 0.56 0.73 19.40
CA PHE A 291 0.47 1.61 20.57
C PHE A 291 -0.96 1.73 21.08
N GLY A 292 -1.11 2.14 22.32
CA GLY A 292 -2.41 2.35 22.98
C GLY A 292 -3.14 3.61 22.51
N MET A 293 -3.52 4.50 23.42
CA MET A 293 -4.33 5.71 23.18
C MET A 293 -5.70 5.39 22.56
N THR A 294 -6.37 4.38 23.07
CA THR A 294 -7.71 3.99 22.60
C THR A 294 -8.74 5.08 22.87
N ILE A 295 -9.76 5.14 22.02
CA ILE A 295 -10.90 6.05 22.16
C ILE A 295 -11.81 5.55 23.28
N HIS A 296 -12.24 6.46 24.14
CA HIS A 296 -13.21 6.23 25.19
C HIS A 296 -14.40 7.15 25.00
N GLU A 297 -15.60 6.59 25.03
CA GLU A 297 -16.84 7.36 25.08
C GLU A 297 -17.02 7.96 26.48
N ILE A 298 -17.28 9.24 26.55
CA ILE A 298 -17.47 9.98 27.81
C ILE A 298 -18.75 10.81 27.80
N THR A 299 -19.68 10.55 26.87
CA THR A 299 -20.92 11.33 26.68
C THR A 299 -21.66 11.55 28.00
N ASP A 300 -21.90 10.50 28.78
CA ASP A 300 -22.63 10.56 30.05
C ASP A 300 -21.83 11.26 31.18
N LYS A 301 -20.52 11.40 31.04
CA LYS A 301 -19.65 12.02 32.05
C LYS A 301 -19.59 13.54 31.94
N VAL A 302 -19.97 14.08 30.78
CA VAL A 302 -19.79 15.51 30.45
C VAL A 302 -21.10 16.31 30.37
N LYS A 303 -22.24 15.64 30.44
CA LYS A 303 -23.57 16.28 30.41
C LYS A 303 -23.90 17.01 31.73
N GLY A 304 -24.83 17.99 31.69
CA GLY A 304 -25.37 18.67 32.87
C GLY A 304 -24.48 19.77 33.43
N LYS A 305 -23.55 20.34 32.65
CA LYS A 305 -22.60 21.37 33.09
C LYS A 305 -22.76 22.71 32.35
N GLY A 306 -23.70 22.82 31.42
CA GLY A 306 -24.02 24.07 30.73
C GLY A 306 -23.03 24.47 29.64
N PHE A 307 -22.13 23.59 29.22
CA PHE A 307 -21.27 23.83 28.06
C PHE A 307 -21.91 23.25 26.81
N SER A 308 -22.58 24.10 26.00
CA SER A 308 -23.42 23.70 24.86
C SER A 308 -22.77 22.73 23.89
N VAL A 309 -21.47 22.90 23.61
CA VAL A 309 -20.72 22.01 22.70
C VAL A 309 -20.73 20.54 23.14
N LEU A 310 -20.79 20.29 24.44
CA LEU A 310 -20.87 18.94 25.01
C LEU A 310 -22.29 18.53 25.38
N GLU A 311 -23.14 19.52 25.78
CA GLU A 311 -24.56 19.26 26.12
C GLU A 311 -25.37 18.76 24.93
N ASP A 312 -25.20 19.42 23.78
CA ASP A 312 -26.01 19.17 22.57
C ASP A 312 -25.46 18.01 21.72
N ALA A 313 -24.22 17.56 22.01
CA ALA A 313 -23.58 16.49 21.25
C ALA A 313 -24.27 15.13 21.46
N ALA A 314 -24.51 14.38 20.39
CA ALA A 314 -24.98 13.01 20.47
C ALA A 314 -23.88 12.04 20.98
N TYR A 315 -22.63 12.36 20.66
CA TYR A 315 -21.46 11.58 21.05
C TYR A 315 -20.30 12.47 21.47
N VAL A 316 -19.66 12.13 22.59
CA VAL A 316 -18.42 12.74 23.06
C VAL A 316 -17.40 11.64 23.29
N GLY A 317 -16.27 11.72 22.58
CA GLY A 317 -15.17 10.78 22.70
C GLY A 317 -13.87 11.48 23.12
N ALA A 318 -12.97 10.70 23.71
CA ALA A 318 -11.68 11.20 24.15
C ALA A 318 -10.56 10.17 24.01
N ILE A 319 -9.32 10.65 23.91
CA ILE A 319 -8.09 9.88 23.99
C ILE A 319 -7.14 10.47 25.04
N ALA A 320 -6.43 9.60 25.75
CA ALA A 320 -5.36 10.00 26.67
C ALA A 320 -3.99 9.89 25.97
N VAL A 321 -3.22 10.97 25.96
CA VAL A 321 -1.90 11.05 25.31
C VAL A 321 -0.83 11.06 26.38
N PRO A 322 0.00 10.00 26.48
CA PRO A 322 1.05 9.90 27.49
C PRO A 322 2.07 11.04 27.42
N GLY A 323 2.42 11.62 28.58
CA GLY A 323 3.40 12.70 28.69
C GLY A 323 2.96 14.03 28.08
N GLY A 324 1.74 14.14 27.60
CA GLY A 324 1.25 15.33 26.88
C GLY A 324 0.95 16.55 27.79
N ALA A 325 1.00 16.42 29.11
CA ALA A 325 0.85 17.56 30.01
C ALA A 325 1.94 18.64 29.81
N GLU A 326 3.11 18.24 29.30
CA GLU A 326 4.22 19.13 28.96
C GLU A 326 3.97 20.00 27.70
N TYR A 327 2.94 19.73 26.92
CA TYR A 327 2.65 20.49 25.70
C TYR A 327 2.39 21.95 26.05
N THR A 328 3.10 22.84 25.38
CA THR A 328 2.91 24.30 25.50
C THR A 328 1.56 24.70 24.90
N ARG A 329 1.07 25.88 25.29
CA ARG A 329 -0.14 26.45 24.69
C ARG A 329 -0.05 26.53 23.17
N LYS A 330 1.10 26.97 22.64
CA LYS A 330 1.35 27.07 21.20
C LYS A 330 1.17 25.70 20.49
N GLN A 331 1.73 24.63 21.03
CA GLN A 331 1.60 23.29 20.46
C GLN A 331 0.14 22.79 20.47
N ILE A 332 -0.63 23.12 21.51
CA ILE A 332 -2.06 22.78 21.57
C ILE A 332 -2.87 23.63 20.57
N ASP A 333 -2.57 24.91 20.43
CA ASP A 333 -3.21 25.80 19.46
C ASP A 333 -2.92 25.34 18.03
N GLU A 334 -1.66 24.95 17.72
CA GLU A 334 -1.28 24.36 16.43
C GLU A 334 -2.04 23.04 16.15
N LEU A 335 -2.19 22.19 17.16
CA LEU A 335 -2.95 20.94 17.05
C LEU A 335 -4.44 21.21 16.85
N THR A 336 -4.99 22.23 17.52
CA THR A 336 -6.38 22.67 17.37
C THR A 336 -6.65 23.15 15.93
N GLU A 337 -5.73 23.91 15.33
CA GLU A 337 -5.86 24.31 13.93
C GLU A 337 -5.67 23.12 12.98
N TRP A 338 -4.80 22.16 13.34
CA TRP A 338 -4.60 20.97 12.54
C TRP A 338 -5.85 20.08 12.46
N VAL A 339 -6.60 19.90 13.55
CA VAL A 339 -7.84 19.10 13.56
C VAL A 339 -9.00 19.76 12.84
N LYS A 340 -8.96 21.08 12.65
CA LYS A 340 -9.98 21.82 11.86
C LYS A 340 -9.83 21.67 10.35
N ARG A 341 -8.72 21.13 9.87
CA ARG A 341 -8.50 20.91 8.44
C ARG A 341 -9.59 19.99 7.86
N PRO A 342 -10.01 20.17 6.60
CA PRO A 342 -11.07 19.37 5.98
C PRO A 342 -10.83 17.86 6.06
N GLN A 343 -9.56 17.42 6.07
CA GLN A 343 -9.18 16.01 6.16
C GLN A 343 -9.50 15.38 7.53
N VAL A 344 -9.60 16.17 8.59
CA VAL A 344 -10.01 15.73 9.94
C VAL A 344 -11.46 16.14 10.21
N GLY A 345 -11.79 17.41 9.95
CA GLY A 345 -13.15 17.94 9.98
C GLY A 345 -13.70 18.25 11.38
N ALA A 346 -12.84 18.35 12.40
CA ALA A 346 -13.27 18.73 13.74
C ALA A 346 -13.57 20.24 13.85
N LYS A 347 -14.59 20.60 14.60
CA LYS A 347 -14.92 22.02 14.88
C LYS A 347 -13.96 22.68 15.88
N GLY A 348 -13.28 21.89 16.71
CA GLY A 348 -12.34 22.32 17.73
C GLY A 348 -11.74 21.14 18.49
N LEU A 349 -10.86 21.43 19.44
CA LEU A 349 -10.21 20.44 20.29
C LEU A 349 -10.24 20.90 21.75
N ILE A 350 -10.91 20.12 22.60
CA ILE A 350 -10.90 20.33 24.05
C ILE A 350 -9.74 19.55 24.63
N TYR A 351 -9.06 20.11 25.64
CA TYR A 351 -8.00 19.41 26.33
C TYR A 351 -8.16 19.44 27.85
N ILE A 352 -7.65 18.41 28.53
CA ILE A 352 -7.52 18.31 29.99
C ILE A 352 -6.09 17.84 30.27
N LYS A 353 -5.30 18.64 30.97
CA LYS A 353 -3.93 18.31 31.41
C LYS A 353 -3.95 17.79 32.83
N LEU A 354 -3.28 16.69 33.10
CA LEU A 354 -2.97 16.19 34.44
C LEU A 354 -1.52 16.49 34.78
N ASN A 355 -1.28 17.63 35.39
CA ASN A 355 0.08 18.10 35.68
C ASN A 355 0.79 17.21 36.74
N ALA A 356 2.12 17.18 36.70
CA ALA A 356 2.94 16.39 37.64
C ALA A 356 2.73 16.71 39.12
N ASP A 357 2.31 17.93 39.43
CA ASP A 357 1.98 18.41 40.79
C ASP A 357 0.57 17.98 41.26
N GLY A 358 -0.15 17.23 40.44
CA GLY A 358 -1.52 16.77 40.69
C GLY A 358 -2.61 17.81 40.40
N SER A 359 -2.23 18.98 39.90
CA SER A 359 -3.18 20.01 39.43
C SER A 359 -3.74 19.62 38.06
N VAL A 360 -4.96 20.08 37.78
CA VAL A 360 -5.63 19.87 36.50
C VAL A 360 -5.88 21.21 35.83
N LYS A 361 -5.59 21.29 34.53
CA LYS A 361 -5.85 22.47 33.71
C LYS A 361 -6.57 22.07 32.42
N SER A 362 -7.59 22.85 32.05
CA SER A 362 -8.41 22.52 30.87
C SER A 362 -8.81 23.76 30.08
N SER A 363 -9.18 23.61 28.83
CA SER A 363 -9.85 24.64 28.04
C SER A 363 -11.30 24.90 28.47
N ILE A 364 -11.87 24.05 29.33
CA ILE A 364 -13.25 24.11 29.80
C ILE A 364 -13.36 24.23 31.34
N ASP A 365 -12.30 24.69 32.00
CA ASP A 365 -12.23 24.87 33.46
C ASP A 365 -13.26 25.87 34.02
N LYS A 366 -13.88 26.71 33.16
CA LYS A 366 -15.00 27.58 33.53
C LYS A 366 -16.31 26.83 33.79
N PHE A 367 -16.46 25.62 33.22
CA PHE A 367 -17.69 24.82 33.32
C PHE A 367 -17.54 23.60 34.23
N TYR A 368 -16.32 23.12 34.43
CA TYR A 368 -16.02 21.89 35.19
C TYR A 368 -15.02 22.17 36.30
N SER A 369 -15.35 21.72 37.49
CA SER A 369 -14.42 21.76 38.64
C SER A 369 -13.21 20.81 38.39
N PRO A 370 -12.08 21.03 39.09
CA PRO A 370 -10.93 20.14 39.01
C PRO A 370 -11.23 18.67 39.30
N ASN A 371 -12.16 18.40 40.22
CA ASN A 371 -12.58 17.01 40.54
C ASN A 371 -13.35 16.38 39.40
N GLU A 372 -14.25 17.12 38.74
CA GLU A 372 -14.99 16.62 37.57
C GLU A 372 -14.08 16.35 36.41
N LEU A 373 -13.09 17.22 36.16
CA LEU A 373 -12.07 17.00 35.14
C LEU A 373 -11.21 15.76 35.43
N LYS A 374 -10.92 15.46 36.70
CA LYS A 374 -10.23 14.22 37.10
C LYS A 374 -11.08 12.99 36.83
N VAL A 375 -12.37 13.02 37.14
CA VAL A 375 -13.31 11.91 36.83
C VAL A 375 -13.37 11.63 35.31
N ILE A 376 -13.37 12.69 34.48
CA ILE A 376 -13.30 12.55 33.02
C ILE A 376 -11.97 11.90 32.61
N ALA A 377 -10.85 12.37 33.17
CA ALA A 377 -9.53 11.83 32.86
C ALA A 377 -9.37 10.36 33.32
N GLU A 378 -9.91 10.00 34.46
CA GLU A 378 -9.94 8.60 34.95
C GLU A 378 -10.77 7.69 34.00
N ALA A 379 -11.89 8.19 33.47
CA ALA A 379 -12.74 7.45 32.54
C ALA A 379 -12.02 7.10 31.21
N VAL A 380 -10.95 7.81 30.87
CA VAL A 380 -10.09 7.56 29.69
C VAL A 380 -8.74 6.96 30.08
N GLU A 381 -8.60 6.47 31.30
CA GLU A 381 -7.40 5.82 31.85
C GLU A 381 -6.13 6.72 31.82
N ALA A 382 -6.32 8.06 31.82
CA ALA A 382 -5.23 9.02 31.82
C ALA A 382 -4.50 9.02 33.18
N LYS A 383 -3.19 9.20 33.14
CA LYS A 383 -2.29 9.25 34.30
C LYS A 383 -1.75 10.66 34.51
N THR A 384 -1.21 10.91 35.71
CA THR A 384 -0.45 12.12 35.98
C THR A 384 0.67 12.30 34.94
N GLY A 385 0.76 13.47 34.34
CA GLY A 385 1.66 13.77 33.23
C GLY A 385 1.01 13.66 31.85
N ASP A 386 -0.21 13.15 31.73
CA ASP A 386 -0.90 12.97 30.45
C ASP A 386 -1.75 14.20 30.08
N ILE A 387 -2.08 14.30 28.79
CA ILE A 387 -3.12 15.19 28.29
C ILE A 387 -4.26 14.36 27.70
N VAL A 388 -5.49 14.70 28.03
CA VAL A 388 -6.70 14.14 27.42
C VAL A 388 -7.17 15.10 26.34
N PHE A 389 -7.41 14.60 25.13
CA PHE A 389 -8.07 15.33 24.05
C PHE A 389 -9.49 14.83 23.87
N VAL A 390 -10.44 15.77 23.78
CA VAL A 390 -11.87 15.48 23.68
C VAL A 390 -12.43 16.11 22.41
N MET A 391 -13.24 15.35 21.68
CA MET A 391 -14.03 15.80 20.53
C MET A 391 -15.50 15.39 20.70
N SER A 392 -16.40 16.15 20.09
CA SER A 392 -17.84 15.95 20.18
C SER A 392 -18.54 16.20 18.85
N GLY A 393 -19.72 15.63 18.68
CA GLY A 393 -20.52 15.84 17.46
C GLY A 393 -21.85 15.07 17.47
N ASP A 394 -22.58 15.18 16.35
CA ASP A 394 -23.91 14.62 16.18
C ASP A 394 -23.89 13.17 15.66
N SER A 395 -22.71 12.64 15.32
CA SER A 395 -22.52 11.28 14.81
C SER A 395 -21.34 10.60 15.48
N ASN A 396 -21.60 9.46 16.12
CA ASN A 396 -20.59 8.62 16.74
C ASN A 396 -19.45 8.33 15.75
N ARG A 397 -19.80 7.87 14.57
CA ARG A 397 -18.86 7.47 13.51
C ARG A 397 -17.92 8.60 13.12
N LYS A 398 -18.47 9.82 12.90
CA LYS A 398 -17.66 10.99 12.52
C LYS A 398 -16.68 11.37 13.63
N VAL A 399 -17.13 11.37 14.89
CA VAL A 399 -16.26 11.73 16.03
C VAL A 399 -15.19 10.66 16.25
N GLN A 400 -15.53 9.38 16.17
CA GLN A 400 -14.58 8.28 16.25
C GLN A 400 -13.50 8.39 15.16
N THR A 401 -13.90 8.64 13.91
CA THR A 401 -12.95 8.84 12.80
C THR A 401 -12.02 10.04 13.04
N MET A 402 -12.55 11.18 13.49
CA MET A 402 -11.73 12.36 13.82
C MET A 402 -10.70 12.06 14.94
N LEU A 403 -11.13 11.35 15.98
CA LEU A 403 -10.24 10.91 17.07
C LEU A 403 -9.22 9.88 16.61
N GLY A 404 -9.60 8.97 15.72
CA GLY A 404 -8.71 7.99 15.11
C GLY A 404 -7.58 8.67 14.31
N VAL A 405 -7.91 9.68 13.53
CA VAL A 405 -6.92 10.49 12.79
C VAL A 405 -6.00 11.25 13.76
N LEU A 406 -6.56 11.86 14.82
CA LEU A 406 -5.77 12.51 15.87
C LEU A 406 -4.85 11.52 16.58
N ARG A 407 -5.35 10.33 16.90
CA ARG A 407 -4.58 9.24 17.51
C ARG A 407 -3.33 8.87 16.69
N ILE A 408 -3.47 8.74 15.40
CA ILE A 408 -2.34 8.44 14.48
C ILE A 408 -1.34 9.61 14.47
N GLU A 409 -1.81 10.84 14.40
CA GLU A 409 -0.95 12.03 14.46
C GLU A 409 -0.15 12.08 15.77
N MET A 410 -0.80 11.80 16.90
CA MET A 410 -0.11 11.72 18.19
C MET A 410 0.89 10.58 18.25
N GLY A 411 0.57 9.41 17.67
CA GLY A 411 1.50 8.30 17.53
C GLY A 411 2.75 8.67 16.72
N ASN A 412 2.59 9.47 15.66
CA ASN A 412 3.71 9.99 14.86
C ASN A 412 4.58 10.97 15.70
N ARG A 413 3.96 11.95 16.36
CA ARG A 413 4.68 12.96 17.18
C ARG A 413 5.46 12.34 18.33
N LEU A 414 4.94 11.26 18.89
CA LEU A 414 5.58 10.53 19.99
C LEU A 414 6.54 9.43 19.55
N GLY A 415 6.71 9.20 18.23
CA GLY A 415 7.60 8.17 17.70
C GLY A 415 7.15 6.73 18.01
N LEU A 416 5.84 6.49 18.23
CA LEU A 416 5.30 5.19 18.62
C LEU A 416 5.05 4.25 17.44
N ARG A 417 5.23 4.73 16.22
CA ARG A 417 5.00 3.99 14.98
C ARG A 417 6.32 3.49 14.38
N ASP A 418 7.07 2.70 15.14
CA ASP A 418 8.34 2.11 14.65
C ASP A 418 8.07 1.23 13.42
N PRO A 419 8.66 1.53 12.25
CA PRO A 419 8.47 0.73 11.03
C PRO A 419 9.09 -0.67 11.11
N LYS A 420 9.92 -0.96 12.12
CA LYS A 420 10.50 -2.28 12.34
C LYS A 420 9.62 -3.20 13.18
N VAL A 421 8.58 -2.67 13.78
CA VAL A 421 7.60 -3.43 14.56
C VAL A 421 6.40 -3.76 13.66
N PHE A 422 6.05 -5.03 13.56
CA PHE A 422 4.94 -5.52 12.75
C PHE A 422 3.83 -6.04 13.64
N ALA A 423 2.64 -5.46 13.51
CA ALA A 423 1.44 -5.81 14.28
C ALA A 423 0.28 -6.14 13.33
N PRO A 424 0.28 -7.34 12.73
CA PRO A 424 -0.79 -7.79 11.85
C PRO A 424 -2.04 -8.18 12.64
N LEU A 425 -3.20 -7.95 12.04
CA LEU A 425 -4.49 -8.43 12.56
C LEU A 425 -5.50 -8.57 11.42
N TRP A 426 -6.57 -9.31 11.70
CA TRP A 426 -7.75 -9.34 10.85
C TRP A 426 -8.84 -8.45 11.42
N ILE A 427 -9.46 -7.65 10.57
CA ILE A 427 -10.75 -7.02 10.86
C ILE A 427 -11.83 -7.91 10.25
N VAL A 428 -12.83 -8.23 11.06
CA VAL A 428 -13.97 -9.10 10.70
C VAL A 428 -15.29 -8.43 11.10
N ASP A 429 -16.41 -9.06 10.76
CA ASP A 429 -17.75 -8.60 11.18
C ASP A 429 -18.08 -7.19 10.68
N PHE A 430 -17.70 -6.89 9.43
CA PHE A 430 -18.09 -5.64 8.80
C PHE A 430 -19.61 -5.54 8.65
N PRO A 431 -20.20 -4.33 8.66
CA PRO A 431 -21.56 -4.17 8.17
C PRO A 431 -21.69 -4.70 6.72
N LEU A 432 -22.77 -5.41 6.42
CA LEU A 432 -23.03 -5.87 5.05
C LEU A 432 -23.45 -4.71 4.16
N LEU A 433 -24.23 -3.80 4.73
CA LEU A 433 -24.95 -2.72 4.05
C LEU A 433 -24.65 -1.38 4.74
N GLU A 434 -24.62 -0.33 3.93
CA GLU A 434 -24.52 1.06 4.37
C GLU A 434 -25.70 1.84 3.81
N TRP A 435 -26.44 2.56 4.68
CA TRP A 435 -27.56 3.38 4.29
C TRP A 435 -27.09 4.76 3.84
N SER A 436 -27.50 5.18 2.65
CA SER A 436 -27.32 6.55 2.17
C SER A 436 -28.57 7.37 2.47
N GLU A 437 -28.43 8.38 3.33
CA GLU A 437 -29.54 9.34 3.59
C GLU A 437 -29.81 10.22 2.35
N GLU A 438 -28.81 10.46 1.52
CA GLU A 438 -28.94 11.28 0.30
C GLU A 438 -29.77 10.55 -0.77
N ASP A 439 -29.49 9.25 -0.98
CA ASP A 439 -30.14 8.46 -2.03
C ASP A 439 -31.34 7.67 -1.52
N GLY A 440 -31.55 7.61 -0.18
CA GLY A 440 -32.64 6.87 0.46
C GLY A 440 -32.61 5.37 0.19
N ARG A 441 -31.43 4.77 0.07
CA ARG A 441 -31.24 3.33 -0.21
C ARG A 441 -29.99 2.77 0.44
N PHE A 442 -29.92 1.45 0.48
CA PHE A 442 -28.72 0.71 0.88
C PHE A 442 -27.70 0.58 -0.26
N TYR A 443 -26.44 0.60 0.12
CA TYR A 443 -25.29 0.19 -0.68
C TYR A 443 -24.60 -0.99 -0.02
N ALA A 444 -24.01 -1.87 -0.82
CA ALA A 444 -23.14 -2.90 -0.27
C ALA A 444 -21.83 -2.25 0.22
N MET A 445 -21.40 -2.56 1.44
CA MET A 445 -20.17 -1.99 1.99
C MET A 445 -18.92 -2.48 1.25
N HIS A 446 -18.94 -3.72 0.74
CA HIS A 446 -17.85 -4.31 -0.04
C HIS A 446 -18.27 -4.57 -1.48
N HIS A 447 -19.06 -5.62 -1.70
CA HIS A 447 -19.45 -6.06 -3.03
C HIS A 447 -20.82 -6.75 -3.00
N PRO A 448 -21.67 -6.62 -4.05
CA PRO A 448 -22.99 -7.26 -4.10
C PRO A 448 -22.99 -8.79 -4.01
N PHE A 449 -21.83 -9.44 -4.17
CA PHE A 449 -21.67 -10.89 -4.03
C PHE A 449 -21.10 -11.32 -2.66
N THR A 450 -20.94 -10.40 -1.72
CA THR A 450 -20.51 -10.72 -0.35
C THR A 450 -21.65 -11.37 0.42
N ALA A 451 -21.40 -12.53 1.02
CA ALA A 451 -22.40 -13.24 1.80
C ALA A 451 -22.68 -12.54 3.15
N PRO A 452 -23.94 -12.47 3.59
CA PRO A 452 -24.25 -12.17 4.98
C PRO A 452 -23.72 -13.30 5.89
N LYS A 453 -23.45 -12.99 7.16
CA LYS A 453 -23.12 -14.03 8.14
C LYS A 453 -24.30 -14.97 8.35
N PRO A 454 -24.06 -16.28 8.48
CA PRO A 454 -25.13 -17.28 8.67
C PRO A 454 -26.05 -16.96 9.84
N GLU A 455 -25.52 -16.49 10.95
CA GLU A 455 -26.28 -16.10 12.15
C GLU A 455 -27.16 -14.87 11.96
N HIS A 456 -26.93 -14.07 10.91
CA HIS A 456 -27.71 -12.86 10.60
C HIS A 456 -28.71 -13.04 9.46
N MET A 457 -28.91 -14.25 8.95
CA MET A 457 -29.85 -14.52 7.85
C MET A 457 -31.28 -14.06 8.16
N ASN A 458 -31.74 -14.22 9.41
CA ASN A 458 -33.07 -13.75 9.82
C ASN A 458 -33.20 -12.22 9.71
N LEU A 459 -32.16 -11.47 10.03
CA LEU A 459 -32.11 -10.01 9.88
C LEU A 459 -32.05 -9.61 8.40
N PHE A 460 -31.31 -10.35 7.60
CA PHE A 460 -31.16 -10.10 6.16
C PHE A 460 -32.46 -10.27 5.36
N TYR A 461 -33.33 -11.20 5.79
CA TYR A 461 -34.65 -11.38 5.19
C TYR A 461 -35.73 -10.47 5.77
N SER A 462 -35.41 -9.62 6.76
CA SER A 462 -36.32 -8.62 7.29
C SER A 462 -36.51 -7.47 6.29
N ASP A 463 -37.69 -6.87 6.27
CA ASP A 463 -37.99 -5.65 5.49
C ASP A 463 -37.77 -4.36 6.31
N LYS A 464 -37.34 -4.47 7.57
CA LYS A 464 -37.06 -3.32 8.43
C LYS A 464 -35.65 -2.81 8.21
N LYS A 465 -35.52 -1.49 8.01
CA LYS A 465 -34.23 -0.81 7.85
C LYS A 465 -33.27 -1.12 9.03
N GLU A 466 -33.81 -1.05 10.26
CA GLU A 466 -33.03 -1.24 11.49
C GLU A 466 -32.45 -2.67 11.62
N ASP A 467 -33.15 -3.67 11.06
CA ASP A 467 -32.64 -5.05 11.02
C ASP A 467 -31.54 -5.18 9.97
N LEU A 468 -31.75 -4.62 8.78
CA LEU A 468 -30.77 -4.63 7.69
C LEU A 468 -29.45 -3.90 8.05
N GLU A 469 -29.51 -2.79 8.78
CA GLU A 469 -28.33 -2.06 9.29
C GLU A 469 -27.48 -2.88 10.28
N ARG A 470 -28.05 -3.93 10.87
CA ARG A 470 -27.36 -4.82 11.82
C ARG A 470 -26.79 -6.09 11.20
N VAL A 471 -27.02 -6.30 9.91
CA VAL A 471 -26.49 -7.47 9.22
C VAL A 471 -24.99 -7.32 9.05
N CYS A 472 -24.22 -8.28 9.55
CA CYS A 472 -22.79 -8.36 9.31
C CYS A 472 -22.49 -9.15 8.04
N ALA A 473 -21.50 -8.70 7.31
CA ALA A 473 -20.91 -9.39 6.18
C ALA A 473 -19.98 -10.52 6.65
N ASN A 474 -19.94 -11.59 5.90
CA ASN A 474 -18.90 -12.62 6.03
C ASN A 474 -17.65 -12.17 5.26
N ALA A 475 -17.12 -10.99 5.67
CA ALA A 475 -15.99 -10.29 5.06
C ALA A 475 -14.87 -10.08 6.09
N TYR A 476 -13.65 -9.93 5.58
CA TYR A 476 -12.45 -9.83 6.38
C TYR A 476 -11.37 -9.02 5.66
N ASP A 477 -10.67 -8.16 6.40
CA ASP A 477 -9.52 -7.40 5.92
C ASP A 477 -8.27 -7.72 6.73
N PHE A 478 -7.16 -7.94 6.03
CA PHE A 478 -5.84 -8.07 6.63
C PHE A 478 -5.23 -6.69 6.80
N VAL A 479 -5.00 -6.32 8.05
CA VAL A 479 -4.42 -5.03 8.42
C VAL A 479 -3.03 -5.20 9.01
N LEU A 480 -2.09 -4.40 8.58
CA LEU A 480 -0.73 -4.33 9.11
C LEU A 480 -0.36 -2.88 9.40
N ASN A 481 -0.04 -2.58 10.66
CA ASN A 481 0.50 -1.28 11.07
C ASN A 481 -0.37 -0.07 10.65
N GLY A 482 -1.67 -0.20 10.69
CA GLY A 482 -2.60 0.86 10.31
C GLY A 482 -2.88 0.96 8.81
N THR A 483 -2.51 -0.06 8.04
CA THR A 483 -2.73 -0.14 6.60
C THR A 483 -3.42 -1.45 6.25
N GLU A 484 -4.52 -1.37 5.53
CA GLU A 484 -5.16 -2.51 4.88
C GLU A 484 -4.26 -3.00 3.75
N LEU A 485 -3.79 -4.23 3.87
CA LEU A 485 -2.99 -4.89 2.84
C LEU A 485 -3.82 -5.71 1.87
N GLY A 486 -4.94 -6.22 2.31
CA GLY A 486 -5.84 -6.99 1.48
C GLY A 486 -7.15 -7.25 2.17
N GLY A 487 -8.15 -7.59 1.40
CA GLY A 487 -9.47 -7.88 1.89
C GLY A 487 -10.21 -8.88 1.01
N GLY A 488 -11.25 -9.46 1.57
CA GLY A 488 -12.07 -10.43 0.89
C GLY A 488 -13.32 -10.83 1.65
N SER A 489 -14.01 -11.82 1.14
CA SER A 489 -15.22 -12.33 1.78
C SER A 489 -15.52 -13.77 1.36
N ILE A 490 -16.42 -14.42 2.09
CA ILE A 490 -17.18 -15.54 1.57
C ILE A 490 -18.23 -14.99 0.61
N ARG A 491 -18.43 -15.68 -0.52
CA ARG A 491 -19.32 -15.21 -1.59
C ARG A 491 -20.71 -15.81 -1.44
N ILE A 492 -21.72 -15.09 -1.90
CA ILE A 492 -23.04 -15.65 -2.12
C ILE A 492 -22.93 -16.65 -3.27
N HIS A 493 -23.36 -17.87 -3.03
CA HIS A 493 -23.45 -18.94 -4.05
C HIS A 493 -24.88 -19.46 -4.22
N ASP A 494 -25.77 -19.09 -3.33
CA ASP A 494 -27.20 -19.40 -3.37
C ASP A 494 -27.95 -18.32 -4.15
N ALA A 495 -28.77 -18.76 -5.14
CA ALA A 495 -29.47 -17.86 -6.05
C ALA A 495 -30.55 -17.00 -5.34
N GLU A 496 -31.24 -17.56 -4.31
CA GLU A 496 -32.27 -16.81 -3.59
C GLU A 496 -31.65 -15.75 -2.67
N VAL A 497 -30.52 -16.05 -2.03
CA VAL A 497 -29.76 -15.08 -1.24
C VAL A 497 -29.24 -13.97 -2.16
N GLN A 498 -28.74 -14.29 -3.35
CA GLN A 498 -28.24 -13.30 -4.29
C GLN A 498 -29.39 -12.40 -4.83
N LYS A 499 -30.54 -12.97 -5.12
CA LYS A 499 -31.73 -12.23 -5.51
C LYS A 499 -32.14 -11.24 -4.41
N ARG A 500 -32.22 -11.71 -3.16
CA ARG A 500 -32.53 -10.85 -2.02
C ARG A 500 -31.54 -9.71 -1.85
N MET A 501 -30.24 -9.97 -2.07
CA MET A 501 -29.20 -8.94 -2.02
C MET A 501 -29.48 -7.83 -3.07
N PHE A 502 -29.80 -8.19 -4.30
CA PHE A 502 -30.14 -7.21 -5.32
C PHE A 502 -31.41 -6.41 -4.99
N GLU A 503 -32.44 -7.05 -4.45
CA GLU A 503 -33.65 -6.37 -3.97
C GLU A 503 -33.32 -5.32 -2.90
N VAL A 504 -32.53 -5.68 -1.90
CA VAL A 504 -32.12 -4.77 -0.81
C VAL A 504 -31.29 -3.59 -1.34
N LEU A 505 -30.45 -3.82 -2.34
CA LEU A 505 -29.65 -2.78 -3.00
C LEU A 505 -30.45 -1.93 -4.00
N GLY A 506 -31.72 -2.27 -4.25
CA GLY A 506 -32.56 -1.57 -5.23
C GLY A 506 -32.14 -1.84 -6.69
N ILE A 507 -31.45 -2.97 -6.94
CA ILE A 507 -31.05 -3.40 -8.28
C ILE A 507 -32.17 -4.26 -8.86
N GLY A 508 -32.87 -3.72 -9.88
CA GLY A 508 -33.96 -4.45 -10.54
C GLY A 508 -33.47 -5.63 -11.39
N PRO A 509 -34.35 -6.58 -11.76
CA PRO A 509 -33.98 -7.76 -12.52
C PRO A 509 -33.28 -7.47 -13.86
N GLU A 510 -33.74 -6.46 -14.59
CA GLU A 510 -33.14 -6.08 -15.89
C GLU A 510 -31.73 -5.48 -15.70
N GLU A 511 -31.53 -4.70 -14.66
CA GLU A 511 -30.23 -4.13 -14.31
C GLU A 511 -29.27 -5.22 -13.83
N ALA A 512 -29.73 -6.15 -12.99
CA ALA A 512 -28.96 -7.30 -12.53
C ALA A 512 -28.53 -8.17 -13.71
N GLU A 513 -29.43 -8.45 -14.64
CA GLU A 513 -29.13 -9.20 -15.86
C GLU A 513 -28.13 -8.46 -16.75
N TYR A 514 -28.30 -7.17 -16.95
CA TYR A 514 -27.36 -6.38 -17.76
C TYR A 514 -25.95 -6.33 -17.18
N LYS A 515 -25.82 -6.13 -15.86
CA LYS A 515 -24.54 -5.97 -15.19
C LYS A 515 -23.86 -7.31 -14.86
N PHE A 516 -24.63 -8.30 -14.40
CA PHE A 516 -24.15 -9.52 -13.77
C PHE A 516 -24.73 -10.81 -14.37
N GLY A 517 -25.52 -10.72 -15.44
CA GLY A 517 -26.24 -11.89 -16.01
C GLY A 517 -25.33 -13.08 -16.27
N PHE A 518 -24.12 -12.86 -16.80
CA PHE A 518 -23.18 -13.93 -17.10
C PHE A 518 -22.74 -14.73 -15.86
N ILE A 519 -22.57 -14.10 -14.69
CA ILE A 519 -22.21 -14.82 -13.47
C ILE A 519 -23.44 -15.42 -12.78
N ILE A 520 -24.59 -14.74 -12.83
CA ILE A 520 -25.87 -15.26 -12.32
C ILE A 520 -26.24 -16.55 -13.06
N HIS A 521 -26.08 -16.56 -14.37
CA HIS A 521 -26.34 -17.76 -15.19
C HIS A 521 -25.35 -18.89 -14.89
N ALA A 522 -24.06 -18.56 -14.69
CA ALA A 522 -23.06 -19.56 -14.32
C ALA A 522 -23.41 -20.24 -12.98
N PHE A 523 -23.92 -19.49 -12.01
CA PHE A 523 -24.28 -20.04 -10.70
C PHE A 523 -25.43 -21.06 -10.77
N GLN A 524 -26.28 -21.01 -11.80
CA GLN A 524 -27.33 -22.01 -12.04
C GLN A 524 -26.78 -23.41 -12.32
N TYR A 525 -25.50 -23.52 -12.68
CA TYR A 525 -24.83 -24.79 -12.97
C TYR A 525 -24.06 -25.36 -11.77
N GLY A 526 -24.39 -24.91 -10.56
CA GLY A 526 -23.83 -25.49 -9.34
C GLY A 526 -22.57 -24.76 -8.86
N ALA A 527 -22.69 -23.50 -8.49
CA ALA A 527 -21.62 -22.77 -7.81
C ALA A 527 -21.33 -23.41 -6.44
N PRO A 528 -20.09 -23.80 -6.12
CA PRO A 528 -19.74 -24.28 -4.80
C PRO A 528 -19.75 -23.12 -3.79
N PRO A 529 -19.87 -23.40 -2.47
CA PRO A 529 -19.46 -22.43 -1.45
C PRO A 529 -18.01 -22.02 -1.72
N HIS A 530 -17.73 -20.71 -1.78
CA HIS A 530 -16.39 -20.22 -2.10
C HIS A 530 -16.10 -18.88 -1.44
N GLY A 531 -14.83 -18.59 -1.28
CA GLY A 531 -14.34 -17.35 -0.72
C GLY A 531 -12.90 -17.10 -1.12
N GLY A 532 -12.47 -15.87 -0.97
CA GLY A 532 -11.12 -15.50 -1.31
C GLY A 532 -10.79 -14.09 -0.87
N LEU A 533 -9.63 -13.64 -1.27
CA LEU A 533 -9.17 -12.29 -0.97
C LEU A 533 -8.18 -11.80 -2.03
N ALA A 534 -7.90 -10.50 -2.00
CA ALA A 534 -6.84 -9.91 -2.79
C ALA A 534 -5.93 -9.05 -1.91
N PHE A 535 -4.61 -9.26 -2.01
CA PHE A 535 -3.63 -8.37 -1.38
C PHE A 535 -3.13 -7.33 -2.38
N GLY A 536 -3.07 -6.07 -1.96
CA GLY A 536 -2.39 -5.01 -2.72
C GLY A 536 -0.88 -5.24 -2.69
N PHE A 537 -0.33 -5.88 -3.71
CA PHE A 537 1.07 -6.32 -3.71
C PHE A 537 2.07 -5.17 -3.60
N ASP A 538 1.75 -4.02 -4.19
CA ASP A 538 2.59 -2.81 -4.09
C ASP A 538 2.67 -2.32 -2.63
N ARG A 539 1.55 -2.35 -1.88
CA ARG A 539 1.50 -2.02 -0.45
C ARG A 539 2.27 -3.03 0.41
N VAL A 540 2.12 -4.33 0.11
CA VAL A 540 2.89 -5.39 0.78
C VAL A 540 4.38 -5.10 0.65
N CYS A 541 4.88 -4.86 -0.57
CA CYS A 541 6.29 -4.54 -0.81
C CYS A 541 6.76 -3.31 -0.01
N THR A 542 5.92 -2.28 0.04
CA THR A 542 6.21 -1.00 0.70
C THR A 542 6.37 -1.18 2.20
N LEU A 543 5.41 -1.87 2.85
CA LEU A 543 5.45 -2.13 4.29
C LEU A 543 6.59 -3.08 4.69
N PHE A 544 6.87 -4.10 3.89
CA PHE A 544 8.01 -4.99 4.12
C PHE A 544 9.37 -4.26 4.06
N ALA A 545 9.44 -3.17 3.33
CA ALA A 545 10.62 -2.31 3.27
C ALA A 545 10.63 -1.19 4.32
N GLY A 546 9.59 -1.04 5.13
CA GLY A 546 9.43 0.07 6.08
C GLY A 546 9.33 1.43 5.39
N LYS A 547 8.70 1.49 4.20
CA LYS A 547 8.50 2.69 3.39
C LYS A 547 7.02 3.10 3.36
N GLU A 548 6.75 4.29 2.85
CA GLU A 548 5.38 4.83 2.76
C GLU A 548 4.87 4.93 1.31
N SER A 549 5.76 5.13 0.34
CA SER A 549 5.38 5.30 -1.07
C SER A 549 5.51 3.99 -1.85
N ILE A 550 4.44 3.60 -2.55
CA ILE A 550 4.45 2.42 -3.45
C ILE A 550 5.28 2.65 -4.70
N ARG A 551 5.60 3.89 -5.09
CA ARG A 551 6.27 4.23 -6.35
C ARG A 551 7.68 3.68 -6.47
N ASP A 552 8.38 3.50 -5.34
CA ASP A 552 9.72 2.92 -5.33
C ASP A 552 9.72 1.42 -5.69
N PHE A 553 8.58 0.76 -5.51
CA PHE A 553 8.38 -0.67 -5.78
C PHE A 553 7.75 -0.94 -7.16
N ILE A 554 7.47 0.11 -7.92
CA ILE A 554 6.95 0.05 -9.30
C ILE A 554 8.05 0.58 -10.22
N ALA A 555 8.45 -0.22 -11.22
CA ALA A 555 9.56 0.16 -12.10
C ALA A 555 9.27 1.49 -12.83
N PHE A 556 8.07 1.64 -13.38
CA PHE A 556 7.63 2.82 -14.14
C PHE A 556 6.28 3.32 -13.61
N PRO A 557 6.25 4.02 -12.45
CA PRO A 557 5.01 4.55 -11.87
C PRO A 557 4.54 5.81 -12.62
N LYS A 558 3.25 6.09 -12.53
CA LYS A 558 2.70 7.39 -12.93
C LYS A 558 2.99 8.45 -11.85
N ASN A 559 3.11 9.71 -12.25
CA ASN A 559 3.22 10.84 -11.32
C ASN A 559 1.88 11.17 -10.65
N ASN A 560 1.83 12.22 -9.82
CA ASN A 560 0.60 12.65 -9.10
C ASN A 560 -0.54 13.10 -10.04
N GLN A 561 -0.23 13.39 -11.31
CA GLN A 561 -1.21 13.78 -12.33
C GLN A 561 -1.65 12.59 -13.21
N GLY A 562 -1.26 11.36 -12.85
CA GLY A 562 -1.56 10.17 -13.63
C GLY A 562 -0.77 10.03 -14.94
N ARG A 563 0.33 10.78 -15.09
CA ARG A 563 1.14 10.77 -16.30
C ARG A 563 2.42 9.96 -16.14
N ASP A 564 2.78 9.25 -17.19
CA ASP A 564 4.15 8.77 -17.40
C ASP A 564 4.92 9.83 -18.20
N VAL A 565 5.73 10.60 -17.51
CA VAL A 565 6.48 11.72 -18.13
C VAL A 565 7.71 11.27 -18.90
N MET A 566 8.12 9.99 -18.79
CA MET A 566 9.23 9.42 -19.54
C MET A 566 8.83 9.10 -20.98
N ILE A 567 7.63 8.52 -21.18
CA ILE A 567 7.11 8.15 -22.50
C ILE A 567 6.00 9.07 -22.98
N ASP A 568 5.71 10.14 -22.23
CA ASP A 568 4.64 11.11 -22.49
C ASP A 568 3.25 10.47 -22.66
N ALA A 569 2.89 9.56 -21.73
CA ALA A 569 1.56 8.95 -21.68
C ALA A 569 0.68 9.55 -20.57
N PRO A 570 -0.64 9.79 -20.80
CA PRO A 570 -1.36 9.62 -22.05
C PRO A 570 -0.97 10.68 -23.09
N SER A 571 -1.01 10.31 -24.36
CA SER A 571 -0.71 11.15 -25.51
C SER A 571 -1.92 11.22 -26.46
N LYS A 572 -1.87 12.18 -27.39
CA LYS A 572 -2.86 12.27 -28.48
C LYS A 572 -2.65 11.11 -29.44
N ILE A 573 -3.74 10.58 -29.97
CA ILE A 573 -3.73 9.65 -31.10
C ILE A 573 -4.00 10.41 -32.39
N ASP A 574 -3.57 9.89 -33.53
CA ASP A 574 -3.77 10.53 -34.82
C ASP A 574 -5.20 10.38 -35.34
N GLN A 575 -5.57 11.21 -36.34
CA GLN A 575 -6.93 11.21 -36.89
C GLN A 575 -7.24 9.89 -37.60
N THR A 576 -6.28 9.25 -38.23
CA THR A 576 -6.46 7.96 -38.90
C THR A 576 -6.92 6.88 -37.91
N GLN A 577 -6.30 6.85 -36.72
CA GLN A 577 -6.71 5.91 -35.65
C GLN A 577 -8.11 6.23 -35.13
N LEU A 578 -8.48 7.53 -35.00
CA LEU A 578 -9.83 7.92 -34.59
C LEU A 578 -10.87 7.48 -35.62
N ASP A 579 -10.58 7.70 -36.92
CA ASP A 579 -11.43 7.30 -38.02
C ASP A 579 -11.64 5.78 -38.08
N GLU A 580 -10.56 4.99 -37.91
CA GLU A 580 -10.61 3.53 -37.83
C GLU A 580 -11.45 3.03 -36.65
N LEU A 581 -11.46 3.77 -35.55
CA LEU A 581 -12.24 3.46 -34.33
C LEU A 581 -13.65 4.03 -34.40
N SER A 582 -14.00 4.81 -35.42
CA SER A 582 -15.27 5.55 -35.53
C SER A 582 -15.52 6.47 -34.32
N LEU A 583 -14.50 7.22 -33.90
CA LEU A 583 -14.54 8.12 -32.75
C LEU A 583 -14.31 9.56 -33.15
N ASP A 584 -15.12 10.45 -32.58
CA ASP A 584 -14.93 11.90 -32.68
C ASP A 584 -14.60 12.49 -31.30
N LEU A 585 -13.56 13.34 -31.25
CA LEU A 585 -13.23 14.07 -30.02
C LEU A 585 -14.02 15.37 -29.96
N ARG A 586 -14.75 15.59 -28.88
CA ARG A 586 -15.37 16.90 -28.61
C ARG A 586 -14.26 17.93 -28.35
N PRO A 587 -14.38 19.16 -28.90
CA PRO A 587 -13.46 20.25 -28.56
C PRO A 587 -13.43 20.44 -27.04
N GLN A 588 -12.21 20.55 -26.47
CA GLN A 588 -12.10 20.93 -25.06
C GLN A 588 -12.63 22.35 -24.91
N GLN A 589 -13.63 22.55 -24.06
CA GLN A 589 -13.97 23.87 -23.57
C GLN A 589 -12.80 24.34 -22.72
N GLU A 590 -12.14 25.43 -23.11
CA GLU A 590 -11.16 26.10 -22.26
C GLU A 590 -11.84 26.42 -20.92
N LYS A 591 -11.33 25.82 -19.84
CA LYS A 591 -11.79 26.09 -18.46
C LYS A 591 -11.16 27.34 -17.92
#